data_e437d67310a9afe0c095a36f749e0f51
#
_entry.id   e437d67310a9afe0c095a36f749e0f51
#
_cell.length_a   1.000
_cell.length_b   1.000
_cell.length_c   1.000
_cell.angle_alpha   90.00
_cell.angle_beta   90.00
_cell.angle_gamma   90.00
#
_symmetry.space_group_name_H-M   'P 1'
#
loop_
_entity.id
_entity.type
_entity.pdbx_description
1 polymer ?
#
loop_
_entity_poly.entity_id
_entity_poly.type
_entity_poly.pdbx_seq_one_letter_code
_entity_poly.pdbx_strand_id
1 'polypeptide(L)'
;NRIVPEITWYTSEVTFNMPAANVSVVPTFTDDISDLYVKLKQYETKKVTVPAGINSFKVYDDGGADGNPYSDANESIELVAPEGRVIRVMGTTNSRGNLMFYDGENTSAPLIVDIDCGFGYNATTVVATSTGRSMAFLFNTGNYCSYCSGFDLTVTLEDASIAHAVSAPVLDGVTSVGAGDYTVGQEVTMTFTPEDDNLKYVGVNVQNEYDQP
;
A
#
# COMPACT_ATOMS: atom_id res chain seq x y z
N ASN A 1 -4.86 27.83 15.75
CA ASN A 1 -3.86 27.08 14.98
C ASN A 1 -4.06 25.60 15.30
N ARG A 2 -4.63 24.87 14.37
CA ARG A 2 -4.73 23.40 14.43
C ARG A 2 -3.32 22.86 14.17
N ILE A 3 -2.76 22.16 15.14
CA ILE A 3 -1.54 21.40 14.94
C ILE A 3 -1.98 20.07 14.32
N VAL A 4 -1.67 19.84 13.05
CA VAL A 4 -1.86 18.54 12.40
C VAL A 4 -0.70 17.66 12.87
N PRO A 5 -0.93 16.60 13.64
CA PRO A 5 0.17 15.77 14.11
C PRO A 5 0.66 14.89 12.96
N GLU A 6 1.96 14.90 12.70
CA GLU A 6 2.60 13.74 12.10
C GLU A 6 2.26 12.53 12.96
N ILE A 7 1.84 11.41 12.34
CA ILE A 7 1.59 10.19 13.10
C ILE A 7 2.92 9.71 13.69
N THR A 8 3.18 10.11 14.89
CA THR A 8 4.15 9.45 15.75
C THR A 8 3.38 8.33 16.45
N TRP A 9 3.67 7.09 16.07
CA TRP A 9 3.02 5.86 16.53
C TRP A 9 3.34 5.53 17.99
N TYR A 10 3.18 6.49 18.87
CA TYR A 10 3.35 6.33 20.30
C TYR A 10 2.03 6.56 20.99
N THR A 11 1.78 5.81 22.04
CA THR A 11 0.76 6.16 23.02
C THR A 11 0.96 7.62 23.37
N SER A 12 -0.02 8.47 23.07
CA SER A 12 0.05 9.87 23.46
C SER A 12 -0.11 9.95 24.97
N GLU A 13 1.00 10.16 25.66
CA GLU A 13 1.00 10.44 27.09
C GLU A 13 0.76 11.92 27.29
N VAL A 14 -0.27 12.26 28.05
CA VAL A 14 -0.51 13.63 28.49
C VAL A 14 -0.08 13.74 29.94
N THR A 15 0.99 14.48 30.19
CA THR A 15 1.47 14.79 31.54
C THR A 15 1.11 16.23 31.92
N PHE A 16 0.47 16.42 33.04
CA PHE A 16 0.15 17.75 33.56
C PHE A 16 0.27 17.77 35.10
N ASN A 17 0.55 18.96 35.63
CA ASN A 17 0.53 19.16 37.08
C ASN A 17 -0.92 19.34 37.56
N MET A 18 -1.37 18.56 38.55
CA MET A 18 -2.72 18.70 39.11
C MET A 18 -2.90 20.10 39.71
N PRO A 19 -3.85 20.91 39.21
CA PRO A 19 -4.25 22.13 39.88
C PRO A 19 -5.06 21.80 41.15
N ALA A 20 -5.27 22.77 42.02
CA ALA A 20 -6.12 22.64 43.20
C ALA A 20 -7.64 22.65 42.85
N ALA A 21 -8.00 21.92 41.77
CA ALA A 21 -9.35 21.84 41.23
C ALA A 21 -9.55 20.48 40.52
N ASN A 22 -10.82 20.10 40.35
CA ASN A 22 -11.14 18.94 39.51
C ASN A 22 -10.70 19.14 38.08
N VAL A 23 -10.07 18.13 37.50
CA VAL A 23 -9.63 18.11 36.09
C VAL A 23 -10.42 17.05 35.35
N SER A 24 -10.95 17.45 34.19
CA SER A 24 -11.51 16.51 33.22
C SER A 24 -10.56 16.42 32.02
N VAL A 25 -10.08 15.23 31.71
CA VAL A 25 -9.31 14.96 30.51
C VAL A 25 -10.24 14.32 29.48
N VAL A 26 -10.53 15.06 28.42
CA VAL A 26 -11.40 14.57 27.33
C VAL A 26 -10.53 14.38 26.10
N PRO A 27 -10.19 13.14 25.72
CA PRO A 27 -9.51 12.93 24.45
C PRO A 27 -10.48 13.25 23.29
N THR A 28 -10.01 13.99 22.32
CA THR A 28 -10.76 14.24 21.08
C THR A 28 -10.18 13.36 20.00
N PHE A 29 -11.00 12.47 19.46
CA PHE A 29 -10.67 11.69 18.27
C PHE A 29 -11.30 12.37 17.05
N THR A 30 -10.61 12.36 15.93
CA THR A 30 -11.17 12.81 14.67
C THR A 30 -11.32 11.62 13.74
N ASP A 31 -12.47 11.50 13.10
CA ASP A 31 -12.71 10.55 12.02
C ASP A 31 -12.13 11.07 10.69
N ASP A 32 -11.71 12.33 10.64
CA ASP A 32 -11.04 12.91 9.49
C ASP A 32 -9.57 12.51 9.48
N ILE A 33 -9.33 11.32 8.90
CA ILE A 33 -8.01 10.72 8.73
C ILE A 33 -7.26 11.22 7.50
N SER A 34 -7.89 12.11 6.70
CA SER A 34 -7.24 12.70 5.52
C SER A 34 -5.98 13.49 5.86
N ASP A 35 -5.87 13.94 7.11
CA ASP A 35 -4.72 14.67 7.63
C ASP A 35 -3.63 13.75 8.23
N LEU A 36 -3.87 12.43 8.33
CA LEU A 36 -2.87 11.51 8.85
C LEU A 36 -1.85 11.14 7.78
N TYR A 37 -0.58 11.29 8.09
CA TYR A 37 0.47 10.90 7.17
C TYR A 37 1.72 10.35 7.86
N VAL A 38 2.47 9.56 7.10
CA VAL A 38 3.83 9.13 7.42
C VAL A 38 4.76 9.74 6.39
N LYS A 39 5.79 10.43 6.83
CA LYS A 39 6.88 10.90 5.98
C LYS A 39 8.10 10.02 6.20
N LEU A 40 8.68 9.52 5.11
CA LEU A 40 9.91 8.76 5.16
C LEU A 40 11.11 9.70 5.32
N LYS A 41 12.26 9.14 5.61
CA LYS A 41 13.53 9.84 5.67
C LYS A 41 14.58 9.08 4.90
N GLN A 42 15.44 9.81 4.24
CA GLN A 42 16.54 9.28 3.47
C GLN A 42 17.37 8.28 4.30
N TYR A 43 17.65 7.11 3.72
CA TYR A 43 18.42 6.00 4.31
C TYR A 43 17.83 5.44 5.62
N GLU A 44 16.55 5.63 5.86
CA GLU A 44 15.85 5.10 7.03
C GLU A 44 14.89 3.99 6.64
N THR A 45 14.82 2.94 7.46
CA THR A 45 13.71 1.99 7.46
C THR A 45 12.76 2.39 8.59
N LYS A 46 11.59 2.89 8.23
CA LYS A 46 10.56 3.27 9.20
C LYS A 46 9.66 2.09 9.51
N LYS A 47 9.56 1.70 10.78
CA LYS A 47 8.63 0.64 11.23
C LYS A 47 7.36 1.26 11.78
N VAL A 48 6.23 0.79 11.28
CA VAL A 48 4.91 1.33 11.62
C VAL A 48 3.95 0.21 11.94
N THR A 49 3.57 0.10 13.21
CA THR A 49 2.43 -0.72 13.63
C THR A 49 1.20 0.17 13.66
N VAL A 50 0.27 -0.07 12.74
CA VAL A 50 -0.93 0.76 12.62
C VAL A 50 -1.87 0.49 13.79
N PRO A 51 -2.28 1.50 14.57
CA PRO A 51 -3.21 1.32 15.67
C PRO A 51 -4.59 0.86 15.20
N ALA A 52 -5.31 0.15 16.07
CA ALA A 52 -6.72 -0.14 15.85
C ALA A 52 -7.51 1.18 15.72
N GLY A 53 -8.45 1.21 14.76
CA GLY A 53 -9.28 2.39 14.49
C GLY A 53 -8.73 3.29 13.39
N ILE A 54 -7.47 3.16 12.97
CA ILE A 54 -6.95 3.81 11.76
C ILE A 54 -7.29 2.92 10.56
N ASN A 55 -8.03 3.45 9.61
CA ASN A 55 -8.41 2.72 8.39
C ASN A 55 -7.66 3.20 7.15
N SER A 56 -7.13 4.42 7.16
CA SER A 56 -6.36 4.95 6.03
C SER A 56 -5.42 6.07 6.50
N PHE A 57 -4.33 6.27 5.77
CA PHE A 57 -3.39 7.38 5.97
C PHE A 57 -2.53 7.57 4.73
N LYS A 58 -1.89 8.74 4.63
CA LYS A 58 -0.96 9.05 3.55
C LYS A 58 0.47 8.61 3.89
N VAL A 59 1.22 8.22 2.87
CA VAL A 59 2.67 8.02 2.97
C VAL A 59 3.35 8.84 1.89
N TYR A 60 4.36 9.60 2.30
CA TYR A 60 5.18 10.43 1.43
C TYR A 60 6.65 10.03 1.58
N ASP A 61 7.42 10.24 0.53
CA ASP A 61 8.87 10.20 0.59
C ASP A 61 9.45 11.33 1.46
N ASP A 62 10.77 11.46 1.47
CA ASP A 62 11.48 12.48 2.23
C ASP A 62 11.22 13.92 1.76
N GLY A 63 10.71 14.10 0.53
CA GLY A 63 10.22 15.39 0.02
C GLY A 63 8.92 15.84 0.69
N GLY A 64 8.05 14.90 1.07
CA GLY A 64 6.71 15.16 1.60
C GLY A 64 5.70 15.52 0.50
N ALA A 65 4.52 16.02 0.89
CA ALA A 65 3.39 16.26 -0.02
C ALA A 65 3.70 17.23 -1.18
N ASP A 66 4.56 18.21 -0.96
CA ASP A 66 4.84 19.27 -1.93
C ASP A 66 6.31 19.35 -2.33
N GLY A 67 7.15 18.42 -1.88
CA GLY A 67 8.59 18.43 -2.07
C GLY A 67 9.09 17.42 -3.08
N ASN A 68 10.30 17.63 -3.57
CA ASN A 68 11.01 16.63 -4.36
C ASN A 68 11.81 15.72 -3.42
N PRO A 69 11.85 14.41 -3.69
CA PRO A 69 12.71 13.50 -2.94
C PRO A 69 14.18 13.86 -3.16
N TYR A 70 15.01 13.53 -2.18
CA TYR A 70 16.45 13.67 -2.33
C TYR A 70 16.98 12.77 -3.45
N SER A 71 18.06 13.21 -4.09
CA SER A 71 18.84 12.32 -4.95
C SER A 71 19.42 11.17 -4.11
N ASP A 72 19.47 10.00 -4.70
CA ASP A 72 19.95 8.77 -4.05
C ASP A 72 19.13 8.36 -2.80
N ALA A 73 17.85 8.73 -2.76
CA ALA A 73 16.95 8.26 -1.71
C ALA A 73 16.91 6.72 -1.71
N ASN A 74 17.10 6.17 -0.54
CA ASN A 74 16.93 4.74 -0.26
C ASN A 74 16.12 4.66 1.04
N GLU A 75 14.82 4.68 0.89
CA GLU A 75 13.86 4.79 1.97
C GLU A 75 13.01 3.54 2.00
N SER A 76 12.71 3.06 3.19
CA SER A 76 11.79 1.94 3.33
C SER A 76 10.83 2.13 4.49
N ILE A 77 9.70 1.45 4.39
CA ILE A 77 8.72 1.35 5.46
C ILE A 77 8.31 -0.10 5.64
N GLU A 78 8.16 -0.50 6.88
CA GLU A 78 7.62 -1.79 7.30
C GLU A 78 6.31 -1.53 8.02
N LEU A 79 5.20 -1.91 7.40
CA LEU A 79 3.83 -1.71 7.90
C LEU A 79 3.30 -3.00 8.51
N VAL A 80 2.67 -2.88 9.67
CA VAL A 80 1.94 -3.98 10.32
C VAL A 80 0.55 -3.49 10.70
N ALA A 81 -0.47 -4.04 10.06
CA ALA A 81 -1.87 -3.74 10.33
C ALA A 81 -2.38 -4.49 11.59
N PRO A 82 -3.50 -4.06 12.18
CA PRO A 82 -4.21 -4.85 13.19
C PRO A 82 -4.60 -6.24 12.69
N GLU A 83 -4.86 -7.15 13.60
CA GLU A 83 -5.33 -8.50 13.27
C GLU A 83 -6.63 -8.46 12.44
N GLY A 84 -6.76 -9.36 11.48
CA GLY A 84 -7.89 -9.44 10.56
C GLY A 84 -7.92 -8.36 9.47
N ARG A 85 -6.84 -7.58 9.32
CA ARG A 85 -6.73 -6.55 8.28
C ARG A 85 -5.60 -6.87 7.32
N VAL A 86 -5.78 -6.47 6.06
CA VAL A 86 -4.75 -6.47 5.01
C VAL A 86 -4.46 -5.03 4.60
N ILE A 87 -3.30 -4.83 3.98
CA ILE A 87 -2.81 -3.51 3.61
C ILE A 87 -2.97 -3.34 2.10
N ARG A 88 -3.67 -2.30 1.70
CA ARG A 88 -3.74 -1.85 0.31
C ARG A 88 -3.08 -0.49 0.18
N VAL A 89 -2.22 -0.34 -0.81
CA VAL A 89 -1.55 0.91 -1.14
C VAL A 89 -1.97 1.34 -2.52
N MET A 90 -2.41 2.59 -2.65
CA MET A 90 -2.77 3.20 -3.92
C MET A 90 -2.22 4.62 -4.00
N GLY A 91 -1.91 5.05 -5.20
CA GLY A 91 -1.47 6.43 -5.42
C GLY A 91 -0.73 6.61 -6.71
N THR A 92 0.19 7.54 -6.70
CA THR A 92 1.04 7.84 -7.84
C THR A 92 2.49 8.02 -7.41
N THR A 93 3.40 7.71 -8.31
CA THR A 93 4.81 8.05 -8.19
C THR A 93 5.27 8.80 -9.41
N ASN A 94 6.09 9.81 -9.21
CA ASN A 94 6.77 10.55 -10.25
C ASN A 94 8.21 10.75 -9.79
N SER A 95 9.07 9.79 -10.11
CA SER A 95 10.44 9.75 -9.64
C SER A 95 11.36 9.12 -10.68
N ARG A 96 12.64 9.02 -10.35
CA ARG A 96 13.60 8.13 -11.01
C ARG A 96 13.92 7.00 -10.07
N GLY A 97 13.92 5.75 -10.56
CA GLY A 97 14.20 4.57 -9.77
C GLY A 97 12.99 3.67 -9.64
N ASN A 98 12.97 2.91 -8.58
CA ASN A 98 11.98 1.86 -8.37
C ASN A 98 11.25 2.05 -7.04
N LEU A 99 9.96 1.74 -7.06
CA LEU A 99 9.14 1.59 -5.88
C LEU A 99 8.69 0.12 -5.81
N MET A 100 9.25 -0.63 -4.88
CA MET A 100 9.06 -2.06 -4.75
C MET A 100 8.23 -2.40 -3.50
N PHE A 101 7.21 -3.22 -3.66
CA PHE A 101 6.33 -3.67 -2.57
C PHE A 101 6.54 -5.16 -2.29
N TYR A 102 6.55 -5.53 -1.01
CA TYR A 102 6.83 -6.88 -0.53
C TYR A 102 5.71 -7.35 0.41
N ASP A 103 5.30 -8.60 0.26
CA ASP A 103 4.24 -9.23 1.05
C ASP A 103 4.76 -9.80 2.36
N GLY A 104 5.01 -8.92 3.31
CA GLY A 104 5.55 -9.29 4.63
C GLY A 104 6.17 -8.12 5.38
N GLU A 105 6.86 -8.45 6.47
CA GLU A 105 7.36 -7.47 7.43
C GLU A 105 8.63 -6.72 6.99
N ASN A 106 9.29 -7.17 5.92
CA ASN A 106 10.52 -6.53 5.41
C ASN A 106 10.76 -6.85 3.93
N THR A 107 11.79 -6.25 3.35
CA THR A 107 12.17 -6.39 1.95
C THR A 107 12.77 -7.76 1.55
N SER A 108 12.85 -8.71 2.46
CA SER A 108 13.20 -10.12 2.17
C SER A 108 11.97 -10.99 1.92
N ALA A 109 10.77 -10.45 2.13
CA ALA A 109 9.50 -11.11 1.84
C ALA A 109 9.28 -11.24 0.32
N PRO A 110 8.30 -12.05 -0.14
CA PRO A 110 7.95 -12.14 -1.55
C PRO A 110 7.62 -10.77 -2.15
N LEU A 111 8.13 -10.51 -3.34
CA LEU A 111 7.83 -9.29 -4.08
C LEU A 111 6.37 -9.32 -4.57
N ILE A 112 5.60 -8.28 -4.28
CA ILE A 112 4.25 -8.07 -4.81
C ILE A 112 4.37 -7.44 -6.21
N VAL A 113 5.04 -6.28 -6.27
CA VAL A 113 5.22 -5.51 -7.49
C VAL A 113 6.48 -4.65 -7.41
N ASP A 114 7.16 -4.52 -8.55
CA ASP A 114 8.26 -3.57 -8.78
C ASP A 114 7.78 -2.54 -9.81
N ILE A 115 7.64 -1.31 -9.38
CA ILE A 115 7.17 -0.21 -10.22
C ILE A 115 8.38 0.60 -10.66
N ASP A 116 8.75 0.45 -11.93
CA ASP A 116 9.72 1.34 -12.58
C ASP A 116 9.10 2.73 -12.74
N CYS A 117 9.59 3.67 -11.96
CA CYS A 117 9.14 5.06 -11.99
C CYS A 117 9.62 5.83 -13.23
N GLY A 118 10.43 5.21 -14.07
CA GLY A 118 10.92 5.77 -15.33
C GLY A 118 11.84 6.97 -15.14
N PHE A 119 11.68 7.99 -16.00
CA PHE A 119 12.53 9.19 -16.01
C PHE A 119 11.88 10.41 -15.35
N GLY A 120 10.77 10.25 -14.65
CA GLY A 120 10.14 11.34 -13.89
C GLY A 120 9.32 12.35 -14.70
N TYR A 121 9.02 12.06 -15.98
CA TYR A 121 8.21 12.96 -16.81
C TYR A 121 6.71 12.76 -16.65
N ASN A 122 6.29 11.56 -16.27
CA ASN A 122 4.88 11.22 -16.10
C ASN A 122 4.68 10.51 -14.76
N ALA A 123 3.55 10.76 -14.13
CA ALA A 123 3.15 10.01 -12.95
C ALA A 123 2.78 8.58 -13.33
N THR A 124 3.30 7.62 -12.59
CA THR A 124 2.95 6.19 -12.70
C THR A 124 1.97 5.84 -11.59
N THR A 125 0.90 5.13 -11.94
CA THR A 125 -0.07 4.62 -10.95
C THR A 125 0.57 3.52 -10.11
N VAL A 126 0.33 3.57 -8.82
CA VAL A 126 0.78 2.60 -7.82
C VAL A 126 -0.43 1.88 -7.28
N VAL A 127 -0.41 0.54 -7.32
CA VAL A 127 -1.36 -0.32 -6.62
C VAL A 127 -0.62 -1.55 -6.09
N ALA A 128 -0.75 -1.82 -4.80
CA ALA A 128 -0.21 -3.01 -4.16
C ALA A 128 -1.14 -3.45 -3.02
N THR A 129 -1.34 -4.76 -2.87
CA THR A 129 -2.16 -5.32 -1.78
C THR A 129 -1.41 -6.49 -1.16
N SER A 130 -1.27 -6.50 0.17
CA SER A 130 -0.69 -7.63 0.90
C SER A 130 -1.69 -8.78 1.01
N THR A 131 -1.20 -10.01 1.09
CA THR A 131 -2.05 -11.18 1.40
C THR A 131 -2.27 -11.35 2.90
N GLY A 132 -1.39 -10.76 3.72
CA GLY A 132 -1.44 -10.76 5.17
C GLY A 132 -1.47 -9.35 5.76
N ARG A 133 -1.34 -9.27 7.08
CA ARG A 133 -1.36 -8.01 7.83
C ARG A 133 -0.10 -7.15 7.72
N SER A 134 0.92 -7.62 7.01
CA SER A 134 2.20 -6.93 6.91
C SER A 134 2.56 -6.64 5.46
N MET A 135 3.10 -5.47 5.21
CA MET A 135 3.64 -5.05 3.91
C MET A 135 4.88 -4.19 4.15
N ALA A 136 5.93 -4.46 3.40
CA ALA A 136 7.05 -3.55 3.33
C ALA A 136 7.14 -2.94 1.93
N PHE A 137 7.63 -1.72 1.82
CA PHE A 137 8.04 -1.19 0.54
C PHE A 137 9.34 -0.40 0.64
N LEU A 138 10.07 -0.41 -0.46
CA LEU A 138 11.35 0.25 -0.65
C LEU A 138 11.24 1.22 -1.81
N PHE A 139 11.62 2.45 -1.57
CA PHE A 139 11.79 3.48 -2.58
C PHE A 139 13.28 3.72 -2.79
N ASN A 140 13.74 3.50 -4.01
CA ASN A 140 15.13 3.69 -4.39
C ASN A 140 15.23 4.59 -5.60
N THR A 141 15.80 5.79 -5.41
CA THR A 141 16.07 6.73 -6.49
C THR A 141 17.55 6.69 -6.82
N GLY A 142 17.91 6.20 -8.00
CA GLY A 142 19.31 6.11 -8.40
C GLY A 142 20.00 7.41 -8.79
N ASN A 143 19.27 8.52 -9.01
CA ASN A 143 19.83 9.78 -9.49
C ASN A 143 18.94 10.99 -9.19
N TYR A 144 19.57 12.15 -9.05
CA TYR A 144 18.86 13.43 -8.91
C TYR A 144 17.87 13.66 -10.06
N CYS A 145 16.66 14.04 -9.72
CA CYS A 145 15.60 14.39 -10.64
C CYS A 145 14.95 15.72 -10.24
N SER A 146 15.27 16.78 -10.95
CA SER A 146 14.71 18.12 -10.66
C SER A 146 13.22 18.28 -11.02
N TYR A 147 12.64 17.27 -11.67
CA TYR A 147 11.24 17.29 -12.13
C TYR A 147 10.37 16.26 -11.39
N CYS A 148 10.96 15.53 -10.47
CA CYS A 148 10.27 14.49 -9.75
C CYS A 148 9.59 15.06 -8.51
N SER A 149 8.34 14.69 -8.30
CA SER A 149 7.59 15.04 -7.09
C SER A 149 7.54 13.89 -6.08
N GLY A 150 8.28 12.81 -6.34
CA GLY A 150 8.29 11.64 -5.48
C GLY A 150 7.03 10.80 -5.57
N PHE A 151 6.54 10.30 -4.44
CA PHE A 151 5.30 9.56 -4.40
C PHE A 151 4.29 10.17 -3.42
N ASP A 152 3.02 10.05 -3.80
CA ASP A 152 1.84 10.31 -2.96
C ASP A 152 1.03 9.02 -2.87
N LEU A 153 1.18 8.32 -1.76
CA LEU A 153 0.53 7.04 -1.54
C LEU A 153 -0.52 7.14 -0.44
N THR A 154 -1.65 6.47 -0.65
CA THR A 154 -2.66 6.24 0.36
C THR A 154 -2.59 4.78 0.77
N VAL A 155 -2.34 4.53 2.04
CA VAL A 155 -2.47 3.22 2.68
C VAL A 155 -3.89 3.09 3.19
N THR A 156 -4.56 2.00 2.84
CA THR A 156 -5.89 1.64 3.34
C THR A 156 -5.82 0.27 4.00
N LEU A 157 -6.45 0.11 5.15
CA LEU A 157 -6.57 -1.17 5.83
C LEU A 157 -7.93 -1.78 5.52
N GLU A 158 -7.92 -2.87 4.76
CA GLU A 158 -9.12 -3.59 4.36
C GLU A 158 -9.36 -4.78 5.30
N ASP A 159 -10.61 -5.22 5.43
CA ASP A 159 -10.95 -6.41 6.19
C ASP A 159 -10.53 -7.65 5.38
N ALA A 160 -9.69 -8.49 5.95
CA ALA A 160 -9.20 -9.70 5.29
C ALA A 160 -10.30 -10.72 4.96
N SER A 161 -11.47 -10.60 5.58
CA SER A 161 -12.62 -11.48 5.31
C SER A 161 -13.47 -11.04 4.12
N ILE A 162 -13.23 -9.84 3.56
CA ILE A 162 -13.96 -9.38 2.39
C ILE A 162 -13.61 -10.26 1.19
N ALA A 163 -14.62 -10.79 0.53
CA ALA A 163 -14.45 -11.58 -0.67
C ALA A 163 -14.40 -10.68 -1.92
N HIS A 164 -13.52 -11.04 -2.83
CA HIS A 164 -13.34 -10.38 -4.13
C HIS A 164 -13.70 -11.36 -5.24
N ALA A 165 -14.42 -10.89 -6.27
CA ALA A 165 -14.85 -11.71 -7.37
C ALA A 165 -13.69 -12.04 -8.33
N VAL A 166 -13.52 -13.32 -8.63
CA VAL A 166 -12.66 -13.79 -9.72
C VAL A 166 -13.56 -14.22 -10.86
N SER A 167 -13.35 -13.68 -12.03
CA SER A 167 -14.13 -14.00 -13.24
C SER A 167 -13.22 -14.48 -14.37
N ALA A 168 -13.79 -15.28 -15.25
CA ALA A 168 -13.18 -15.65 -16.53
C ALA A 168 -14.04 -15.09 -17.67
N PRO A 169 -13.44 -14.67 -18.79
CA PRO A 169 -14.21 -14.32 -19.99
C PRO A 169 -14.89 -15.58 -20.55
N VAL A 170 -16.06 -15.37 -21.15
CA VAL A 170 -16.70 -16.42 -21.94
C VAL A 170 -15.94 -16.57 -23.25
N LEU A 171 -15.33 -17.70 -23.48
CA LEU A 171 -14.61 -18.04 -24.70
C LEU A 171 -15.39 -19.10 -25.46
N ASP A 172 -15.54 -18.93 -26.78
CA ASP A 172 -16.20 -19.90 -27.64
C ASP A 172 -15.39 -21.20 -27.71
N GLY A 173 -16.05 -22.32 -27.46
CA GLY A 173 -15.43 -23.66 -27.44
C GLY A 173 -14.50 -23.91 -26.23
N VAL A 174 -14.62 -23.16 -25.15
CA VAL A 174 -13.85 -23.39 -23.92
C VAL A 174 -14.76 -23.31 -22.70
N THR A 175 -14.74 -24.33 -21.88
CA THR A 175 -15.34 -24.28 -20.53
C THR A 175 -14.33 -23.81 -19.50
N SER A 176 -14.76 -22.96 -18.58
CA SER A 176 -13.94 -22.48 -17.45
C SER A 176 -14.57 -22.86 -16.10
N VAL A 177 -13.74 -23.25 -15.16
CA VAL A 177 -14.12 -23.56 -13.77
C VAL A 177 -13.16 -22.83 -12.83
N GLY A 178 -13.66 -22.37 -11.68
CA GLY A 178 -12.87 -21.67 -10.67
C GLY A 178 -13.21 -20.18 -10.52
N ALA A 179 -14.17 -19.66 -11.31
CA ALA A 179 -14.74 -18.35 -11.05
C ALA A 179 -15.55 -18.37 -9.75
N GLY A 180 -15.49 -17.29 -8.97
CA GLY A 180 -16.18 -17.19 -7.67
C GLY A 180 -15.64 -16.06 -6.82
N ASP A 181 -16.05 -16.05 -5.56
CA ASP A 181 -15.62 -15.06 -4.57
C ASP A 181 -14.54 -15.68 -3.68
N TYR A 182 -13.42 -14.95 -3.54
CA TYR A 182 -12.24 -15.38 -2.78
C TYR A 182 -11.76 -14.27 -1.87
N THR A 183 -11.34 -14.63 -0.67
CA THR A 183 -10.72 -13.69 0.25
C THR A 183 -9.24 -13.47 -0.08
N VAL A 184 -8.69 -12.35 0.38
CA VAL A 184 -7.26 -12.04 0.18
C VAL A 184 -6.37 -13.15 0.75
N GLY A 185 -5.37 -13.57 -0.03
CA GLY A 185 -4.45 -14.67 0.31
C GLY A 185 -5.00 -16.08 0.06
N GLN A 186 -6.26 -16.20 -0.34
CA GLN A 186 -6.82 -17.50 -0.72
C GLN A 186 -6.26 -17.93 -2.08
N GLU A 187 -5.81 -19.18 -2.18
CA GLU A 187 -5.37 -19.77 -3.45
C GLU A 187 -6.56 -19.97 -4.40
N VAL A 188 -6.41 -19.48 -5.62
CA VAL A 188 -7.43 -19.61 -6.67
C VAL A 188 -6.89 -20.50 -7.79
N THR A 189 -7.63 -21.57 -8.12
CA THR A 189 -7.33 -22.42 -9.26
C THR A 189 -8.38 -22.24 -10.33
N MET A 190 -7.96 -21.74 -11.51
CA MET A 190 -8.80 -21.63 -12.70
C MET A 190 -8.45 -22.75 -13.68
N THR A 191 -9.46 -23.48 -14.12
CA THR A 191 -9.30 -24.53 -15.12
C THR A 191 -10.03 -24.14 -16.41
N PHE A 192 -9.33 -24.19 -17.53
CA PHE A 192 -9.88 -23.94 -18.86
C PHE A 192 -9.79 -25.24 -19.67
N THR A 193 -10.92 -25.76 -20.13
CA THR A 193 -10.99 -26.99 -20.89
C THR A 193 -11.51 -26.71 -22.28
N PRO A 194 -10.70 -26.93 -23.33
CA PRO A 194 -11.17 -26.84 -24.71
C PRO A 194 -12.20 -27.93 -25.00
N GLU A 195 -13.24 -27.59 -25.76
CA GLU A 195 -14.27 -28.52 -26.21
C GLU A 195 -13.88 -29.23 -27.52
N ASP A 196 -12.82 -28.74 -28.18
CA ASP A 196 -12.32 -29.26 -29.45
C ASP A 196 -10.79 -29.46 -29.37
N ASP A 197 -10.29 -30.57 -29.85
CA ASP A 197 -8.87 -30.93 -29.91
C ASP A 197 -8.03 -29.98 -30.82
N ASN A 198 -8.68 -29.18 -31.66
CA ASN A 198 -8.03 -28.16 -32.47
C ASN A 198 -7.67 -26.87 -31.68
N LEU A 199 -8.27 -26.64 -30.52
CA LEU A 199 -7.96 -25.55 -29.66
C LEU A 199 -6.72 -25.87 -28.82
N LYS A 200 -5.74 -24.97 -28.84
CA LYS A 200 -4.50 -25.12 -28.07
C LYS A 200 -4.36 -23.98 -27.06
N TYR A 201 -4.04 -24.36 -25.83
CA TYR A 201 -3.66 -23.38 -24.81
C TYR A 201 -2.39 -22.63 -25.22
N VAL A 202 -2.42 -21.30 -25.17
CA VAL A 202 -1.31 -20.42 -25.48
C VAL A 202 -0.82 -19.66 -24.25
N GLY A 203 -1.73 -19.31 -23.33
CA GLY A 203 -1.42 -18.61 -22.11
C GLY A 203 -2.66 -18.02 -21.45
N VAL A 204 -2.49 -17.59 -20.20
CA VAL A 204 -3.47 -16.81 -19.43
C VAL A 204 -2.81 -15.52 -19.01
N ASN A 205 -3.53 -14.41 -19.15
CA ASN A 205 -3.19 -13.14 -18.54
C ASN A 205 -4.11 -12.92 -17.34
N VAL A 206 -3.54 -12.69 -16.17
CA VAL A 206 -4.27 -12.35 -14.95
C VAL A 206 -4.12 -10.85 -14.71
N GLN A 207 -5.23 -10.15 -14.64
CA GLN A 207 -5.25 -8.71 -14.42
C GLN A 207 -6.18 -8.37 -13.27
N ASN A 208 -5.84 -7.37 -12.49
CA ASN A 208 -6.74 -6.75 -11.52
C ASN A 208 -7.58 -5.66 -12.20
N GLU A 209 -8.51 -5.05 -11.47
CA GLU A 209 -9.39 -3.98 -11.97
C GLU A 209 -8.64 -2.70 -12.44
N TYR A 210 -7.31 -2.63 -12.24
CA TYR A 210 -6.43 -1.52 -12.61
C TYR A 210 -5.49 -1.88 -13.78
N ASP A 211 -5.78 -2.97 -14.52
CA ASP A 211 -4.94 -3.51 -15.61
C ASP A 211 -3.49 -3.84 -15.18
N GLN A 212 -3.30 -4.18 -13.91
CA GLN A 212 -2.00 -4.60 -13.36
C GLN A 212 -1.98 -6.12 -13.17
N PRO A 213 -0.81 -6.76 -13.39
CA PRO A 213 -0.66 -8.21 -13.21
C PRO A 213 -0.80 -8.62 -11.74
#